data_4f1156e69202d7ccc05be71af58e52a0
#
_entry.id   4f1156e69202d7ccc05be71af58e52a0
#
_cell.length_a   1.000
_cell.length_b   1.000
_cell.length_c   1.000
_cell.angle_alpha   90.00
_cell.angle_beta   90.00
_cell.angle_gamma   90.00
#
_symmetry.space_group_name_H-M   'P 1'
#
loop_
_entity.id
_entity.type
_entity.pdbx_description
1 polymer ?
#
loop_
_entity_poly.entity_id
_entity_poly.type
_entity_poly.pdbx_seq_one_letter_code
_entity_poly.pdbx_strand_id
1 'polypeptide(L)'
;TFPVYGRLMLPPGANRIVAARFDGEIKQLHVKQGDNVKKGQLLLTVESNESLKSFQITAPAEGIITAQQANAGEQTAGRTLLTISNTSTYIAQLAVYPNDYAKVAVGTPVALSIDGYAREFTGNVAYIEPSVRDDQARLVWVYVDNEKRQLSTGSFVKAEIEFATINVPLAVKRAGLQAFRDFTVVYAKVDKQYEVRMLELGRQDKVWVEVLGGLEPGTEYVSENSYILKADIEKSGASHDH
;
A
#
# COMPACT_ATOMS: atom_id res chain seq x y z
N THR A 1 12.32 9.47 3.37
CA THR A 1 10.91 9.03 3.43
C THR A 1 10.26 9.48 4.73
N PHE A 2 8.94 9.47 4.77
CA PHE A 2 8.19 9.60 6.02
C PHE A 2 6.97 8.68 5.99
N PRO A 3 6.53 8.14 7.15
CA PRO A 3 5.42 7.22 7.22
C PRO A 3 4.07 7.94 7.16
N VAL A 4 3.13 7.35 6.43
CA VAL A 4 1.72 7.75 6.40
C VAL A 4 0.83 6.52 6.49
N TYR A 5 -0.41 6.73 6.88
CA TYR A 5 -1.36 5.65 7.11
C TYR A 5 -2.67 5.92 6.40
N GLY A 6 -3.38 4.85 6.09
CA GLY A 6 -4.67 4.96 5.43
C GLY A 6 -5.39 3.64 5.27
N ARG A 7 -6.27 3.59 4.28
CA ARG A 7 -7.08 2.40 3.99
C ARG A 7 -7.25 2.21 2.49
N LEU A 8 -7.48 0.97 2.10
CA LEU A 8 -7.89 0.64 0.74
C LEU A 8 -9.36 0.98 0.52
N MET A 9 -9.63 1.61 -0.60
CA MET A 9 -10.99 1.89 -1.07
C MET A 9 -11.12 1.59 -2.55
N LEU A 10 -12.34 1.35 -3.00
CA LEU A 10 -12.61 1.24 -4.44
C LEU A 10 -12.49 2.60 -5.10
N PRO A 11 -11.94 2.68 -6.32
CA PRO A 11 -11.92 3.92 -7.09
C PRO A 11 -13.33 4.46 -7.36
N PRO A 12 -13.50 5.78 -7.49
CA PRO A 12 -14.75 6.35 -8.00
C PRO A 12 -15.17 5.68 -9.29
N GLY A 13 -16.45 5.31 -9.38
CA GLY A 13 -16.99 4.62 -10.54
C GLY A 13 -16.66 3.13 -10.66
N ALA A 14 -15.96 2.52 -9.69
CA ALA A 14 -15.78 1.07 -9.66
C ALA A 14 -17.09 0.30 -9.42
N ASN A 15 -18.05 0.92 -8.75
CA ASN A 15 -19.39 0.35 -8.52
C ASN A 15 -20.35 0.71 -9.65
N ARG A 16 -21.07 -0.28 -10.11
CA ARG A 16 -22.19 -0.14 -11.07
C ARG A 16 -23.45 -0.64 -10.44
N ILE A 17 -24.43 0.24 -10.32
CA ILE A 17 -25.77 -0.08 -9.86
C ILE A 17 -26.55 -0.66 -11.04
N VAL A 18 -27.20 -1.77 -10.83
CA VAL A 18 -28.11 -2.41 -11.78
C VAL A 18 -29.53 -2.19 -11.27
N ALA A 19 -30.33 -1.51 -12.07
CA ALA A 19 -31.76 -1.29 -11.86
C ALA A 19 -32.55 -1.63 -13.12
N ALA A 20 -33.82 -1.91 -12.99
CA ALA A 20 -34.68 -2.11 -14.13
C ALA A 20 -35.05 -0.75 -14.74
N ARG A 21 -35.12 -0.69 -16.08
CA ARG A 21 -35.57 0.49 -16.81
C ARG A 21 -37.09 0.69 -16.72
N PHE A 22 -37.83 -0.42 -16.63
CA PHE A 22 -39.26 -0.46 -16.52
C PHE A 22 -39.66 -1.30 -15.31
N ASP A 23 -40.78 -0.93 -14.67
CA ASP A 23 -41.27 -1.68 -13.53
C ASP A 23 -41.86 -3.04 -13.96
N GLY A 24 -41.63 -4.04 -13.15
CA GLY A 24 -42.04 -5.39 -13.41
C GLY A 24 -41.71 -6.37 -12.30
N GLU A 25 -42.19 -7.59 -12.44
CA GLU A 25 -41.91 -8.70 -11.55
C GLU A 25 -40.63 -9.42 -11.99
N ILE A 26 -39.73 -9.67 -11.08
CA ILE A 26 -38.49 -10.45 -11.30
C ILE A 26 -38.88 -11.93 -11.44
N LYS A 27 -38.89 -12.45 -12.65
CA LYS A 27 -39.20 -13.86 -12.90
C LYS A 27 -38.03 -14.79 -12.57
N GLN A 28 -36.83 -14.35 -12.88
CA GLN A 28 -35.65 -15.17 -12.66
C GLN A 28 -34.41 -14.32 -12.39
N LEU A 29 -33.59 -14.78 -11.43
CA LEU A 29 -32.27 -14.28 -11.15
C LEU A 29 -31.25 -15.32 -11.65
N HIS A 30 -30.32 -14.89 -12.53
CA HIS A 30 -29.33 -15.78 -13.16
C HIS A 30 -27.98 -15.72 -12.49
N VAL A 31 -27.80 -14.83 -11.51
CA VAL A 31 -26.56 -14.62 -10.76
C VAL A 31 -26.85 -14.45 -9.28
N LYS A 32 -25.85 -14.61 -8.45
CA LYS A 32 -25.94 -14.39 -7.00
C LYS A 32 -24.78 -13.53 -6.51
N GLN A 33 -24.89 -13.02 -5.31
CA GLN A 33 -23.81 -12.29 -4.67
C GLN A 33 -22.54 -13.15 -4.59
N GLY A 34 -21.41 -12.56 -4.97
CA GLY A 34 -20.11 -13.21 -5.09
C GLY A 34 -19.76 -13.70 -6.51
N ASP A 35 -20.73 -13.78 -7.42
CA ASP A 35 -20.46 -14.20 -8.79
C ASP A 35 -19.64 -13.16 -9.56
N ASN A 36 -18.72 -13.65 -10.38
CA ASN A 36 -18.01 -12.85 -11.37
C ASN A 36 -18.88 -12.75 -12.64
N VAL A 37 -19.06 -11.55 -13.14
CA VAL A 37 -19.85 -11.28 -14.35
C VAL A 37 -19.02 -10.54 -15.39
N LYS A 38 -19.32 -10.82 -16.66
CA LYS A 38 -18.75 -10.09 -17.81
C LYS A 38 -19.76 -9.06 -18.32
N LYS A 39 -19.26 -7.99 -18.94
CA LYS A 39 -20.13 -7.02 -19.62
C LYS A 39 -21.06 -7.73 -20.59
N GLY A 40 -22.37 -7.41 -20.54
CA GLY A 40 -23.41 -8.01 -21.39
C GLY A 40 -23.96 -9.35 -20.88
N GLN A 41 -23.39 -9.93 -19.83
CA GLN A 41 -23.92 -11.18 -19.24
C GLN A 41 -25.34 -10.97 -18.68
N LEU A 42 -26.24 -11.94 -18.94
CA LEU A 42 -27.59 -11.93 -18.41
C LEU A 42 -27.58 -12.03 -16.88
N LEU A 43 -28.28 -11.12 -16.23
CA LEU A 43 -28.38 -11.02 -14.76
C LEU A 43 -29.76 -11.40 -14.27
N LEU A 44 -30.81 -10.81 -14.85
CA LEU A 44 -32.20 -10.99 -14.45
C LEU A 44 -33.10 -11.07 -15.68
N THR A 45 -34.22 -11.78 -15.51
CA THR A 45 -35.38 -11.74 -16.42
C THR A 45 -36.54 -11.11 -15.65
N VAL A 46 -37.10 -10.06 -16.21
CA VAL A 46 -38.21 -9.28 -15.61
C VAL A 46 -39.39 -9.29 -16.56
N GLU A 47 -40.62 -9.47 -16.05
CA GLU A 47 -41.85 -9.29 -16.77
C GLU A 47 -42.45 -7.92 -16.48
N SER A 48 -42.64 -7.11 -17.52
CA SER A 48 -43.15 -5.76 -17.38
C SER A 48 -44.60 -5.76 -16.88
N ASN A 49 -44.90 -4.96 -15.89
CA ASN A 49 -46.28 -4.79 -15.36
C ASN A 49 -47.24 -4.19 -16.41
N GLU A 50 -46.70 -3.41 -17.35
CA GLU A 50 -47.52 -2.70 -18.35
C GLU A 50 -47.81 -3.56 -19.56
N SER A 51 -46.80 -4.23 -20.11
CA SER A 51 -46.90 -4.96 -21.38
C SER A 51 -47.03 -6.48 -21.23
N LEU A 52 -46.83 -6.99 -20.02
CA LEU A 52 -46.73 -8.42 -19.68
C LEU A 52 -45.67 -9.18 -20.51
N LYS A 53 -44.73 -8.46 -21.12
CA LYS A 53 -43.60 -9.03 -21.88
C LYS A 53 -42.39 -9.12 -21.01
N SER A 54 -41.69 -10.22 -21.16
CA SER A 54 -40.41 -10.40 -20.48
C SER A 54 -39.29 -9.63 -21.18
N PHE A 55 -38.41 -9.02 -20.40
CA PHE A 55 -37.17 -8.39 -20.85
C PHE A 55 -36.00 -8.79 -19.98
N GLN A 56 -34.82 -8.69 -20.54
CA GLN A 56 -33.59 -9.09 -19.89
C GLN A 56 -32.81 -7.89 -19.38
N ILE A 57 -32.22 -8.03 -18.20
CA ILE A 57 -31.28 -7.07 -17.64
C ILE A 57 -29.89 -7.72 -17.69
N THR A 58 -28.97 -7.05 -18.34
CA THR A 58 -27.57 -7.51 -18.51
C THR A 58 -26.60 -6.65 -17.76
N ALA A 59 -25.40 -7.21 -17.49
CA ALA A 59 -24.33 -6.50 -16.79
C ALA A 59 -23.81 -5.33 -17.62
N PRO A 60 -23.82 -4.08 -17.08
CA PRO A 60 -23.29 -2.90 -17.77
C PRO A 60 -21.77 -2.89 -17.85
N ALA A 61 -21.09 -3.62 -16.97
CA ALA A 61 -19.63 -3.78 -16.90
C ALA A 61 -19.27 -5.15 -16.35
N GLU A 62 -18.01 -5.53 -16.48
CA GLU A 62 -17.47 -6.68 -15.79
C GLU A 62 -17.19 -6.35 -14.31
N GLY A 63 -17.18 -7.38 -13.46
CA GLY A 63 -16.90 -7.24 -12.03
C GLY A 63 -17.46 -8.39 -11.20
N ILE A 64 -17.60 -8.15 -9.92
CA ILE A 64 -18.19 -9.08 -8.94
C ILE A 64 -19.53 -8.51 -8.48
N ILE A 65 -20.53 -9.36 -8.31
CA ILE A 65 -21.78 -8.99 -7.65
C ILE A 65 -21.50 -8.80 -6.16
N THR A 66 -21.38 -7.55 -5.72
CA THR A 66 -21.05 -7.23 -4.32
C THR A 66 -22.27 -7.02 -3.45
N ALA A 67 -23.43 -6.71 -4.06
CA ALA A 67 -24.70 -6.66 -3.34
C ALA A 67 -25.81 -7.20 -4.23
N GLN A 68 -26.70 -7.98 -3.61
CA GLN A 68 -27.93 -8.49 -4.20
C GLN A 68 -29.09 -8.04 -3.33
N GLN A 69 -29.98 -7.21 -3.89
CA GLN A 69 -31.17 -6.66 -3.23
C GLN A 69 -32.47 -7.11 -3.95
N ALA A 70 -32.34 -8.10 -4.81
CA ALA A 70 -33.41 -8.61 -5.66
C ALA A 70 -33.59 -10.11 -5.49
N ASN A 71 -34.81 -10.57 -5.41
CA ASN A 71 -35.18 -11.98 -5.42
C ASN A 71 -36.27 -12.23 -6.45
N ALA A 72 -36.40 -13.47 -6.93
CA ALA A 72 -37.48 -13.88 -7.80
C ALA A 72 -38.85 -13.69 -7.12
N GLY A 73 -39.85 -13.23 -7.88
CA GLY A 73 -41.18 -12.90 -7.39
C GLY A 73 -41.32 -11.47 -6.84
N GLU A 74 -40.25 -10.72 -6.66
CA GLU A 74 -40.30 -9.33 -6.18
C GLU A 74 -40.53 -8.35 -7.33
N GLN A 75 -41.06 -7.17 -7.00
CA GLN A 75 -41.21 -6.05 -7.94
C GLN A 75 -39.90 -5.26 -8.04
N THR A 76 -39.58 -4.77 -9.23
CA THR A 76 -38.37 -3.93 -9.44
C THR A 76 -38.53 -2.54 -8.82
N ALA A 77 -39.70 -1.90 -8.97
CA ALA A 77 -40.11 -0.65 -8.31
C ALA A 77 -39.03 0.47 -8.34
N GLY A 78 -38.26 0.58 -9.41
CA GLY A 78 -37.23 1.59 -9.58
C GLY A 78 -36.03 1.50 -8.62
N ARG A 79 -35.94 0.46 -7.80
CA ARG A 79 -34.90 0.25 -6.80
C ARG A 79 -33.62 -0.37 -7.38
N THR A 80 -32.53 -0.27 -6.65
CA THR A 80 -31.32 -1.02 -6.94
C THR A 80 -31.59 -2.53 -6.78
N LEU A 81 -31.25 -3.31 -7.79
CA LEU A 81 -31.42 -4.76 -7.81
C LEU A 81 -30.12 -5.48 -7.47
N LEU A 82 -29.01 -5.06 -8.10
CA LEU A 82 -27.67 -5.61 -7.89
C LEU A 82 -26.65 -4.47 -7.88
N THR A 83 -25.52 -4.72 -7.27
CA THR A 83 -24.33 -3.88 -7.41
C THR A 83 -23.19 -4.74 -7.96
N ILE A 84 -22.57 -4.27 -9.04
CA ILE A 84 -21.38 -4.87 -9.64
C ILE A 84 -20.19 -3.97 -9.29
N SER A 85 -19.15 -4.55 -8.70
CA SER A 85 -17.94 -3.82 -8.34
C SER A 85 -16.74 -4.35 -9.14
N ASN A 86 -16.00 -3.44 -9.76
CA ASN A 86 -14.70 -3.77 -10.32
C ASN A 86 -13.65 -3.68 -9.20
N THR A 87 -13.08 -4.82 -8.82
CA THR A 87 -12.11 -4.96 -7.74
C THR A 87 -10.69 -5.21 -8.25
N SER A 88 -10.42 -4.98 -9.55
CA SER A 88 -9.09 -5.19 -10.14
C SER A 88 -8.06 -4.15 -9.69
N THR A 89 -8.53 -2.99 -9.25
CA THR A 89 -7.69 -1.90 -8.76
C THR A 89 -8.32 -1.30 -7.52
N TYR A 90 -7.50 -0.94 -6.56
CA TYR A 90 -7.87 -0.18 -5.37
C TYR A 90 -7.15 1.17 -5.33
N ILE A 91 -7.63 2.05 -4.48
CA ILE A 91 -6.93 3.26 -4.07
C ILE A 91 -6.49 3.05 -2.61
N ALA A 92 -5.21 3.21 -2.34
CA ALA A 92 -4.73 3.48 -1.00
C ALA A 92 -4.94 4.97 -0.73
N GLN A 93 -5.94 5.29 0.09
CA GLN A 93 -6.22 6.64 0.53
C GLN A 93 -5.42 6.91 1.81
N LEU A 94 -4.38 7.75 1.70
CA LEU A 94 -3.39 7.97 2.75
C LEU A 94 -3.56 9.38 3.33
N ALA A 95 -3.42 9.50 4.65
CA ALA A 95 -3.52 10.76 5.37
C ALA A 95 -2.16 11.43 5.52
N VAL A 96 -2.00 12.63 4.95
CA VAL A 96 -0.82 13.47 5.08
C VAL A 96 -1.18 14.67 5.97
N TYR A 97 -0.37 14.97 6.96
CA TYR A 97 -0.61 16.05 7.93
C TYR A 97 0.17 17.33 7.59
N PRO A 98 -0.17 18.48 8.17
CA PRO A 98 0.35 19.81 7.79
C PRO A 98 1.88 19.91 7.70
N ASN A 99 2.62 19.26 8.59
CA ASN A 99 4.09 19.27 8.60
C ASN A 99 4.72 18.64 7.35
N ASP A 100 3.93 17.85 6.61
CA ASP A 100 4.41 17.09 5.47
C ASP A 100 3.73 17.49 4.15
N TYR A 101 2.79 18.44 4.16
CA TYR A 101 2.08 18.86 2.95
C TYR A 101 3.01 19.29 1.81
N ALA A 102 4.04 20.08 2.14
CA ALA A 102 5.00 20.60 1.16
C ALA A 102 5.93 19.53 0.57
N LYS A 103 5.96 18.35 1.19
CA LYS A 103 6.83 17.22 0.79
C LYS A 103 6.14 16.30 -0.22
N VAL A 104 4.85 16.48 -0.48
CA VAL A 104 4.06 15.57 -1.31
C VAL A 104 3.54 16.29 -2.55
N ALA A 105 3.84 15.72 -3.69
CA ALA A 105 3.33 16.16 -4.99
C ALA A 105 2.75 14.96 -5.76
N VAL A 106 1.94 15.22 -6.78
CA VAL A 106 1.53 14.18 -7.72
C VAL A 106 2.79 13.63 -8.41
N GLY A 107 2.87 12.30 -8.50
CA GLY A 107 4.04 11.60 -9.02
C GLY A 107 5.05 11.17 -7.94
N THR A 108 4.94 11.64 -6.69
CA THR A 108 5.83 11.23 -5.60
C THR A 108 5.75 9.72 -5.38
N PRO A 109 6.89 8.99 -5.35
CA PRO A 109 6.93 7.55 -5.13
C PRO A 109 6.45 7.17 -3.72
N VAL A 110 5.76 6.04 -3.64
CA VAL A 110 5.19 5.52 -2.39
C VAL A 110 5.41 4.01 -2.32
N ALA A 111 5.98 3.54 -1.23
CA ALA A 111 6.01 2.14 -0.88
C ALA A 111 4.88 1.85 0.11
N LEU A 112 4.10 0.79 -0.13
CA LEU A 112 2.90 0.46 0.64
C LEU A 112 3.04 -0.94 1.24
N SER A 113 2.69 -1.05 2.50
CA SER A 113 2.52 -2.31 3.23
C SER A 113 1.06 -2.44 3.64
N ILE A 114 0.41 -3.54 3.30
CA ILE A 114 -1.00 -3.78 3.59
C ILE A 114 -1.09 -4.93 4.58
N ASP A 115 -1.76 -4.72 5.69
CA ASP A 115 -1.88 -5.73 6.74
C ASP A 115 -2.50 -7.03 6.22
N GLY A 116 -1.88 -8.14 6.60
CA GLY A 116 -2.26 -9.48 6.12
C GLY A 116 -1.54 -9.93 4.83
N TYR A 117 -0.70 -9.09 4.24
CA TYR A 117 0.04 -9.41 3.02
C TYR A 117 1.54 -9.22 3.21
N ALA A 118 2.32 -10.27 2.94
CA ALA A 118 3.78 -10.25 3.12
C ALA A 118 4.54 -9.44 2.07
N ARG A 119 3.91 -9.16 0.91
CA ARG A 119 4.55 -8.39 -0.16
C ARG A 119 4.38 -6.90 0.04
N GLU A 120 5.37 -6.13 -0.35
CA GLU A 120 5.24 -4.69 -0.53
C GLU A 120 4.60 -4.38 -1.89
N PHE A 121 3.86 -3.28 -1.91
CA PHE A 121 3.30 -2.70 -3.11
C PHE A 121 3.98 -1.36 -3.34
N THR A 122 4.15 -0.97 -4.58
CA THR A 122 4.72 0.32 -4.96
C THR A 122 3.77 1.06 -5.87
N GLY A 123 3.78 2.37 -5.79
CA GLY A 123 3.01 3.24 -6.65
C GLY A 123 3.48 4.68 -6.55
N ASN A 124 2.75 5.58 -7.15
CA ASN A 124 3.00 7.01 -7.05
C ASN A 124 1.72 7.72 -6.59
N VAL A 125 1.88 8.86 -5.93
CA VAL A 125 0.76 9.74 -5.63
C VAL A 125 0.09 10.14 -6.95
N ALA A 126 -1.13 9.69 -7.14
CA ALA A 126 -1.91 9.95 -8.35
C ALA A 126 -2.82 11.18 -8.21
N TYR A 127 -3.28 11.44 -7.00
CA TYR A 127 -4.19 12.54 -6.71
C TYR A 127 -4.00 13.04 -5.28
N ILE A 128 -4.16 14.33 -5.09
CA ILE A 128 -4.15 15.00 -3.79
C ILE A 128 -5.49 15.70 -3.65
N GLU A 129 -6.27 15.35 -2.63
CA GLU A 129 -7.56 16.00 -2.40
C GLU A 129 -7.36 17.50 -2.07
N PRO A 130 -8.17 18.39 -2.66
CA PRO A 130 -8.05 19.84 -2.43
C PRO A 130 -8.54 20.26 -1.05
N SER A 131 -9.35 19.42 -0.40
CA SER A 131 -9.88 19.64 0.94
C SER A 131 -9.06 18.92 2.01
N VAL A 132 -9.15 19.41 3.22
CA VAL A 132 -8.65 18.74 4.42
C VAL A 132 -9.80 18.22 5.26
N ARG A 133 -9.55 17.16 6.02
CA ARG A 133 -10.49 16.61 6.99
C ARG A 133 -10.48 17.44 8.27
N ASP A 134 -11.42 17.16 9.19
CA ASP A 134 -11.52 17.85 10.49
C ASP A 134 -10.23 17.70 11.33
N ASP A 135 -9.52 16.58 11.17
CA ASP A 135 -8.23 16.32 11.82
C ASP A 135 -7.04 16.96 11.09
N GLN A 136 -7.30 17.84 10.12
CA GLN A 136 -6.31 18.52 9.26
C GLN A 136 -5.53 17.58 8.36
N ALA A 137 -5.92 16.32 8.20
CA ALA A 137 -5.29 15.46 7.21
C ALA A 137 -5.75 15.82 5.80
N ARG A 138 -4.80 15.94 4.88
CA ARG A 138 -5.04 15.96 3.43
C ARG A 138 -4.91 14.56 2.90
N LEU A 139 -5.91 14.10 2.17
CA LEU A 139 -5.89 12.75 1.63
C LEU A 139 -5.16 12.71 0.29
N VAL A 140 -4.29 11.73 0.13
CA VAL A 140 -3.59 11.44 -1.12
C VAL A 140 -3.93 10.03 -1.59
N TRP A 141 -4.02 9.85 -2.90
CA TRP A 141 -4.43 8.59 -3.50
C TRP A 141 -3.26 7.94 -4.25
N VAL A 142 -3.08 6.66 -3.99
CA VAL A 142 -2.13 5.81 -4.70
C VAL A 142 -2.91 4.61 -5.25
N TYR A 143 -2.86 4.39 -6.56
CA TYR A 143 -3.48 3.21 -7.15
C TYR A 143 -2.69 1.95 -6.82
N VAL A 144 -3.41 0.90 -6.43
CA VAL A 144 -2.85 -0.40 -6.07
C VAL A 144 -3.51 -1.46 -6.93
N ASP A 145 -2.68 -2.22 -7.64
CA ASP A 145 -3.15 -3.33 -8.47
C ASP A 145 -3.66 -4.50 -7.61
N ASN A 146 -4.81 -5.03 -7.99
CA ASN A 146 -5.45 -6.18 -7.36
C ASN A 146 -5.91 -7.23 -8.38
N GLU A 147 -5.18 -7.43 -9.48
CA GLU A 147 -5.53 -8.44 -10.50
C GLU A 147 -5.76 -9.83 -9.90
N LYS A 148 -4.98 -10.19 -8.86
CA LYS A 148 -5.14 -11.45 -8.13
C LYS A 148 -6.34 -11.49 -7.18
N ARG A 149 -7.10 -10.39 -7.06
CA ARG A 149 -8.29 -10.25 -6.20
C ARG A 149 -8.09 -10.69 -4.76
N GLN A 150 -6.91 -10.41 -4.22
CA GLN A 150 -6.55 -10.77 -2.84
C GLN A 150 -6.84 -9.65 -1.85
N LEU A 151 -6.82 -8.39 -2.32
CA LEU A 151 -7.04 -7.21 -1.48
C LEU A 151 -8.53 -6.98 -1.22
N SER A 152 -8.82 -6.38 -0.08
CA SER A 152 -10.18 -6.04 0.35
C SER A 152 -10.34 -4.57 0.68
N THR A 153 -11.51 -4.01 0.39
CA THR A 153 -11.88 -2.65 0.82
C THR A 153 -11.79 -2.54 2.34
N GLY A 154 -11.24 -1.43 2.82
CA GLY A 154 -11.12 -1.14 4.25
C GLY A 154 -9.84 -1.68 4.88
N SER A 155 -9.04 -2.51 4.18
CA SER A 155 -7.75 -2.96 4.67
C SER A 155 -6.87 -1.78 5.07
N PHE A 156 -6.21 -1.89 6.22
CA PHE A 156 -5.28 -0.88 6.70
C PHE A 156 -4.01 -0.86 5.85
N VAL A 157 -3.53 0.33 5.56
CA VAL A 157 -2.33 0.57 4.75
C VAL A 157 -1.36 1.41 5.56
N LYS A 158 -0.15 0.92 5.69
CA LYS A 158 1.03 1.69 6.10
C LYS A 158 1.83 2.00 4.85
N ALA A 159 2.22 3.25 4.66
CA ALA A 159 2.99 3.66 3.50
C ALA A 159 4.16 4.55 3.89
N GLU A 160 5.17 4.55 3.03
CA GLU A 160 6.33 5.43 3.11
C GLU A 160 6.36 6.29 1.86
N ILE A 161 6.22 7.59 2.04
CA ILE A 161 6.31 8.56 0.93
C ILE A 161 7.76 9.00 0.79
N GLU A 162 8.30 8.89 -0.43
CA GLU A 162 9.66 9.30 -0.76
C GLU A 162 9.65 10.76 -1.24
N PHE A 163 10.00 11.70 -0.37
CA PHE A 163 9.94 13.13 -0.68
C PHE A 163 11.25 13.73 -1.19
N ALA A 164 12.37 13.04 -1.01
CA ALA A 164 13.67 13.48 -1.49
C ALA A 164 14.62 12.30 -1.68
N THR A 165 15.35 12.28 -2.77
CA THR A 165 16.53 11.46 -2.98
C THR A 165 17.76 12.35 -2.85
N ILE A 166 18.66 12.01 -1.94
CA ILE A 166 19.85 12.79 -1.67
C ILE A 166 21.07 11.93 -2.02
N ASN A 167 21.90 12.44 -2.91
CA ASN A 167 23.18 11.82 -3.19
C ASN A 167 24.19 12.22 -2.12
N VAL A 168 24.85 11.24 -1.52
CA VAL A 168 25.89 11.43 -0.53
C VAL A 168 27.18 10.77 -1.02
N PRO A 169 28.36 11.33 -0.72
CA PRO A 169 29.64 10.77 -1.18
C PRO A 169 29.91 9.37 -0.62
N LEU A 170 29.47 9.12 0.60
CA LEU A 170 29.67 7.87 1.30
C LEU A 170 28.48 7.55 2.21
N ALA A 171 28.04 6.30 2.18
CA ALA A 171 26.98 5.80 3.06
C ALA A 171 27.29 4.36 3.49
N VAL A 172 26.82 3.99 4.68
CA VAL A 172 26.87 2.62 5.21
C VAL A 172 25.47 2.11 5.52
N LYS A 173 25.27 0.80 5.44
CA LYS A 173 24.02 0.18 5.87
C LYS A 173 23.86 0.37 7.38
N ARG A 174 22.69 0.82 7.81
CA ARG A 174 22.33 0.97 9.23
C ARG A 174 22.53 -0.34 10.02
N ALA A 175 22.25 -1.49 9.42
CA ALA A 175 22.41 -2.81 10.05
C ALA A 175 23.87 -3.15 10.41
N GLY A 176 24.83 -2.51 9.74
CA GLY A 176 26.26 -2.66 10.05
C GLY A 176 26.75 -1.81 11.21
N LEU A 177 25.99 -0.80 11.63
CA LEU A 177 26.37 0.11 12.70
C LEU A 177 26.26 -0.56 14.07
N GLN A 178 27.26 -0.34 14.92
CA GLN A 178 27.28 -0.81 16.31
C GLN A 178 27.68 0.34 17.24
N ALA A 179 27.12 0.32 18.45
CA ALA A 179 27.60 1.16 19.53
C ALA A 179 28.81 0.49 20.18
N PHE A 180 29.91 1.19 20.26
CA PHE A 180 31.13 0.75 20.94
C PHE A 180 31.64 1.88 21.83
N ARG A 181 31.60 1.68 23.17
CA ARG A 181 31.78 2.76 24.15
C ARG A 181 30.80 3.92 23.83
N ASP A 182 31.31 5.13 23.69
CA ASP A 182 30.51 6.34 23.41
C ASP A 182 30.41 6.68 21.91
N PHE A 183 30.83 5.75 21.02
CA PHE A 183 30.89 5.99 19.58
C PHE A 183 30.01 5.03 18.80
N THR A 184 29.57 5.50 17.64
CA THR A 184 28.97 4.63 16.63
C THR A 184 30.07 4.19 15.66
N VAL A 185 30.16 2.88 15.42
CA VAL A 185 31.24 2.27 14.67
C VAL A 185 30.75 1.30 13.62
N VAL A 186 31.61 1.00 12.65
CA VAL A 186 31.56 -0.19 11.81
C VAL A 186 32.81 -1.03 12.00
N TYR A 187 32.74 -2.31 11.68
CA TYR A 187 33.91 -3.18 11.65
C TYR A 187 34.38 -3.29 10.20
N ALA A 188 35.46 -2.53 9.90
CA ALA A 188 36.12 -2.53 8.60
C ALA A 188 37.05 -3.74 8.48
N LYS A 189 37.05 -4.38 7.31
CA LYS A 189 37.98 -5.46 7.01
C LYS A 189 39.28 -4.88 6.50
N VAL A 190 40.38 -5.17 7.21
CA VAL A 190 41.74 -4.83 6.81
C VAL A 190 42.55 -6.12 6.76
N ASP A 191 42.97 -6.52 5.56
CA ASP A 191 43.61 -7.81 5.28
C ASP A 191 42.80 -9.01 5.79
N LYS A 192 43.27 -9.65 6.86
CA LYS A 192 42.61 -10.82 7.51
C LYS A 192 42.00 -10.48 8.87
N GLN A 193 41.92 -9.22 9.22
CA GLN A 193 41.40 -8.77 10.52
C GLN A 193 40.28 -7.76 10.33
N TYR A 194 39.52 -7.54 11.41
CA TYR A 194 38.52 -6.51 11.48
C TYR A 194 38.95 -5.42 12.44
N GLU A 195 38.88 -4.18 11.99
CA GLU A 195 39.20 -3.01 12.78
C GLU A 195 37.98 -2.19 13.09
N VAL A 196 37.89 -1.66 14.30
CA VAL A 196 36.85 -0.73 14.70
C VAL A 196 37.11 0.63 14.05
N ARG A 197 36.15 1.10 13.25
CA ARG A 197 36.16 2.44 12.66
C ARG A 197 35.07 3.28 13.28
N MET A 198 35.47 4.32 14.02
CA MET A 198 34.54 5.30 14.56
C MET A 198 34.05 6.19 13.45
N LEU A 199 32.73 6.41 13.38
CA LEU A 199 32.09 7.15 12.29
C LEU A 199 31.49 8.47 12.79
N GLU A 200 31.67 9.50 11.99
CA GLU A 200 30.86 10.70 12.04
C GLU A 200 29.70 10.52 11.07
N LEU A 201 28.48 10.57 11.58
CA LEU A 201 27.27 10.27 10.83
C LEU A 201 26.50 11.53 10.47
N GLY A 202 25.96 11.56 9.27
CA GLY A 202 25.11 12.61 8.76
C GLY A 202 23.63 12.20 8.68
N ARG A 203 23.03 12.48 7.53
CA ARG A 203 21.62 12.17 7.25
C ARG A 203 21.40 10.67 7.16
N GLN A 204 20.19 10.23 7.46
CA GLN A 204 19.88 8.81 7.49
C GLN A 204 18.48 8.54 6.98
N ASP A 205 18.31 7.35 6.40
CA ASP A 205 17.01 6.76 6.10
C ASP A 205 16.83 5.42 6.84
N LYS A 206 15.89 4.58 6.40
CA LYS A 206 15.65 3.26 7.01
C LYS A 206 16.81 2.27 6.80
N VAL A 207 17.53 2.39 5.70
CA VAL A 207 18.52 1.41 5.23
C VAL A 207 19.94 1.96 5.31
N TRP A 208 20.13 3.24 4.95
CA TRP A 208 21.42 3.87 4.78
C TRP A 208 21.65 5.03 5.74
N VAL A 209 22.90 5.21 6.12
CA VAL A 209 23.36 6.34 6.93
C VAL A 209 24.57 6.98 6.24
N GLU A 210 24.49 8.28 6.02
CA GLU A 210 25.58 9.09 5.48
C GLU A 210 26.78 9.07 6.44
N VAL A 211 27.97 8.90 5.89
CA VAL A 211 29.21 8.97 6.63
C VAL A 211 29.92 10.26 6.26
N LEU A 212 30.12 11.13 7.27
CA LEU A 212 30.83 12.40 7.13
C LEU A 212 32.31 12.26 7.38
N GLY A 213 32.71 11.25 8.17
CA GLY A 213 34.11 10.99 8.51
C GLY A 213 34.31 9.60 9.14
N GLY A 214 35.55 9.13 9.19
CA GLY A 214 35.95 7.89 9.84
C GLY A 214 35.98 6.65 8.93
N LEU A 215 35.58 6.76 7.67
CA LEU A 215 35.62 5.67 6.69
C LEU A 215 35.99 6.24 5.31
N GLU A 216 36.76 5.52 4.54
CA GLU A 216 37.08 5.88 3.15
C GLU A 216 36.20 5.15 2.15
N PRO A 217 35.90 5.77 0.99
CA PRO A 217 35.18 5.09 -0.10
C PRO A 217 35.93 3.83 -0.55
N GLY A 218 35.17 2.73 -0.75
CA GLY A 218 35.74 1.44 -1.15
C GLY A 218 36.15 0.54 0.00
N THR A 219 36.07 1.00 1.26
CA THR A 219 36.37 0.16 2.43
C THR A 219 35.33 -0.97 2.55
N GLU A 220 35.80 -2.21 2.62
CA GLU A 220 34.94 -3.35 2.97
C GLU A 220 34.62 -3.32 4.47
N TYR A 221 33.34 -3.45 4.82
CA TYR A 221 32.91 -3.50 6.22
C TYR A 221 31.80 -4.54 6.41
N VAL A 222 31.59 -4.98 7.65
CA VAL A 222 30.55 -5.94 8.00
C VAL A 222 29.19 -5.22 8.06
N SER A 223 28.32 -5.52 7.10
CA SER A 223 27.00 -4.88 6.97
C SER A 223 25.86 -5.66 7.65
N GLU A 224 26.10 -6.92 8.03
CA GLU A 224 25.11 -7.79 8.68
C GLU A 224 25.75 -8.60 9.79
N ASN A 225 24.99 -8.88 10.86
CA ASN A 225 25.48 -9.64 12.02
C ASN A 225 26.74 -9.07 12.71
N SER A 226 26.99 -7.79 12.58
CA SER A 226 28.17 -7.08 13.14
C SER A 226 28.25 -7.18 14.68
N TYR A 227 27.17 -7.49 15.36
CA TYR A 227 27.11 -7.72 16.80
C TYR A 227 27.98 -8.92 17.25
N ILE A 228 28.25 -9.90 16.36
CA ILE A 228 29.12 -11.05 16.65
C ILE A 228 30.55 -10.58 16.88
N LEU A 229 31.04 -9.69 16.03
CA LEU A 229 32.37 -9.10 16.16
C LEU A 229 32.49 -8.22 17.41
N LYS A 230 31.42 -7.47 17.73
CA LYS A 230 31.36 -6.70 18.97
C LYS A 230 31.58 -7.59 20.19
N ALA A 231 30.85 -8.70 20.29
CA ALA A 231 30.95 -9.63 21.41
C ALA A 231 32.33 -10.27 21.52
N ASP A 232 33.02 -10.51 20.43
CA ASP A 232 34.37 -11.10 20.40
C ASP A 232 35.43 -10.10 20.86
N ILE A 233 35.33 -8.86 20.41
CA ILE A 233 36.23 -7.77 20.81
C ILE A 233 36.06 -7.42 22.31
N GLU A 234 34.84 -7.37 22.81
CA GLU A 234 34.57 -7.11 24.23
C GLU A 234 35.12 -8.22 25.14
N LYS A 235 35.04 -9.50 24.71
CA LYS A 235 35.63 -10.62 25.41
C LYS A 235 37.15 -10.55 25.45
N SER A 236 37.80 -10.20 24.33
CA SER A 236 39.25 -10.11 24.26
C SER A 236 39.82 -8.96 25.11
N GLY A 237 39.06 -7.83 25.21
CA GLY A 237 39.40 -6.69 26.07
C GLY A 237 39.27 -7.01 27.57
N ALA A 238 38.31 -7.82 27.97
CA ALA A 238 38.08 -8.21 29.35
C ALA A 238 39.14 -9.22 29.89
N SER A 239 39.91 -9.87 29.01
CA SER A 239 40.93 -10.83 29.41
C SER A 239 42.32 -10.22 29.74
N HIS A 240 42.49 -8.91 29.57
CA HIS A 240 43.75 -8.21 29.85
C HIS A 240 43.75 -7.40 31.15
N ASP A 241 42.69 -7.42 31.94
CA ASP A 241 42.60 -6.75 33.24
C ASP A 241 42.65 -7.78 34.43
N HIS A 242 43.71 -8.64 34.43
CA HIS A 242 44.04 -9.47 35.60
C HIS A 242 45.51 -9.37 35.92
#